data_45eefecc4ac3339a937dfd6892681e0f
#
_entry.id   45eefecc4ac3339a937dfd6892681e0f
#
_cell.length_a   1.000
_cell.length_b   1.000
_cell.length_c   1.000
_cell.angle_alpha   90.00
_cell.angle_beta   90.00
_cell.angle_gamma   90.00
#
_symmetry.space_group_name_H-M   'P 1'
#
loop_
_entity.id
_entity.type
_entity.pdbx_description
1 polymer ?
#
loop_
_entity_poly.entity_id
_entity_poly.type
_entity_poly.pdbx_seq_one_letter_code
_entity_poly.pdbx_strand_id
1 'polypeptide(L)'
;MRFACGFDHGGYTLKGVVLGALKADGHVPIDLGADELEPADDYPDFALAVVRAMLAGDAERGILVCGSGAGVAVAATKVEGIRAAMAHDTYTAAQCVEHDDCNVLALGARVIGPEIAAELVAAFANAVFSGEERHVRRLAKVDAIERDGLDAEL
;
A
#
# COMPACT_ATOMS: atom_id res chain seq x y z
N MET A 1 -9.91 6.98 8.63
CA MET A 1 -10.04 5.88 7.63
C MET A 1 -9.63 4.56 8.25
N ARG A 2 -10.07 3.43 7.66
CA ARG A 2 -9.61 2.09 8.02
C ARG A 2 -8.53 1.66 7.02
N PHE A 3 -7.47 1.06 7.53
CA PHE A 3 -6.34 0.58 6.73
C PHE A 3 -6.16 -0.93 6.93
N ALA A 4 -6.20 -1.70 5.85
CA ALA A 4 -5.79 -3.10 5.88
C ALA A 4 -4.25 -3.19 5.84
N CYS A 5 -3.65 -3.89 6.78
CA CYS A 5 -2.19 -3.95 6.95
C CYS A 5 -1.70 -5.40 6.88
N GLY A 6 -0.82 -5.70 5.92
CA GLY A 6 -0.23 -7.02 5.72
C GLY A 6 1.28 -7.02 5.93
N PHE A 7 1.78 -8.05 6.60
CA PHE A 7 3.21 -8.20 6.95
C PHE A 7 3.60 -9.66 6.76
N ASP A 8 4.61 -9.93 5.93
CA ASP A 8 5.26 -11.23 5.87
C ASP A 8 6.40 -11.31 6.91
N HIS A 9 7.13 -12.43 6.95
CA HIS A 9 8.29 -12.59 7.82
C HIS A 9 9.34 -11.48 7.62
N GLY A 10 9.54 -10.99 6.40
CA GLY A 10 10.49 -9.92 6.09
C GLY A 10 10.04 -8.54 6.57
N GLY A 11 8.72 -8.33 6.68
CA GLY A 11 8.08 -7.09 7.13
C GLY A 11 7.72 -7.06 8.61
N TYR A 12 7.71 -8.22 9.26
CA TYR A 12 7.22 -8.41 10.64
C TYR A 12 7.81 -7.43 11.67
N THR A 13 9.09 -7.10 11.53
CA THR A 13 9.78 -6.20 12.45
C THR A 13 9.21 -4.76 12.48
N LEU A 14 8.56 -4.31 11.43
CA LEU A 14 7.91 -3.00 11.35
C LEU A 14 6.41 -3.02 11.69
N LYS A 15 5.81 -4.20 11.92
CA LYS A 15 4.37 -4.35 12.19
C LYS A 15 3.88 -3.41 13.29
N GLY A 16 4.52 -3.45 14.46
CA GLY A 16 4.14 -2.60 15.60
C GLY A 16 4.25 -1.10 15.30
N VAL A 17 5.27 -0.70 14.55
CA VAL A 17 5.50 0.70 14.16
C VAL A 17 4.40 1.20 13.22
N VAL A 18 4.10 0.44 12.17
CA VAL A 18 3.07 0.79 11.17
C VAL A 18 1.69 0.89 11.80
N LEU A 19 1.29 -0.12 12.58
CA LEU A 19 0.00 -0.11 13.28
C LEU A 19 -0.10 1.02 14.31
N GLY A 20 1.01 1.31 15.01
CA GLY A 20 1.12 2.41 15.96
C GLY A 20 1.01 3.78 15.31
N ALA A 21 1.70 4.01 14.19
CA ALA A 21 1.66 5.26 13.44
C ALA A 21 0.23 5.58 12.94
N LEU A 22 -0.46 4.61 12.37
CA LEU A 22 -1.85 4.77 11.93
C LEU A 22 -2.78 5.16 13.10
N LYS A 23 -2.64 4.49 14.25
CA LYS A 23 -3.44 4.81 15.45
C LYS A 23 -3.13 6.21 15.98
N ALA A 24 -1.88 6.62 15.98
CA ALA A 24 -1.45 7.95 16.43
C ALA A 24 -2.08 9.07 15.59
N ASP A 25 -2.27 8.83 14.28
CA ASP A 25 -2.92 9.75 13.34
C ASP A 25 -4.46 9.61 13.31
N GLY A 26 -5.06 8.84 14.24
CA GLY A 26 -6.51 8.69 14.34
C GLY A 26 -7.13 7.76 13.29
N HIS A 27 -6.32 6.91 12.66
CA HIS A 27 -6.79 5.88 11.74
C HIS A 27 -7.02 4.54 12.45
N VAL A 28 -7.75 3.63 11.81
CA VAL A 28 -8.07 2.30 12.33
C VAL A 28 -7.33 1.25 11.51
N PRO A 29 -6.21 0.71 11.98
CA PRO A 29 -5.55 -0.40 11.31
C PRO A 29 -6.29 -1.72 11.55
N ILE A 30 -6.45 -2.49 10.47
CA ILE A 30 -6.91 -3.88 10.46
C ILE A 30 -5.67 -4.73 10.21
N ASP A 31 -5.22 -5.45 11.22
CA ASP A 31 -4.03 -6.30 11.13
C ASP A 31 -4.38 -7.62 10.45
N LEU A 32 -3.82 -7.83 9.27
CA LEU A 32 -3.95 -9.04 8.44
C LEU A 32 -2.58 -9.69 8.18
N GLY A 33 -1.58 -9.30 8.94
CA GLY A 33 -0.25 -9.87 8.85
C GLY A 33 -0.07 -11.13 9.68
N ALA A 34 1.15 -11.68 9.65
CA ALA A 34 1.52 -12.83 10.47
C ALA A 34 1.36 -12.51 11.97
N ASP A 35 0.81 -13.43 12.74
CA ASP A 35 0.69 -13.32 14.20
C ASP A 35 2.03 -13.54 14.90
N GLU A 36 2.91 -14.34 14.28
CA GLU A 36 4.27 -14.63 14.72
C GLU A 36 5.25 -14.61 13.54
N LEU A 37 6.54 -14.58 13.85
CA LEU A 37 7.57 -14.62 12.82
C LEU A 37 7.68 -16.04 12.25
N GLU A 38 7.13 -16.25 11.04
CA GLU A 38 7.20 -17.52 10.30
C GLU A 38 8.10 -17.35 9.06
N PRO A 39 9.36 -17.81 9.12
CA PRO A 39 10.33 -17.60 8.02
C PRO A 39 9.94 -18.23 6.68
N ALA A 40 9.00 -19.17 6.68
CA ALA A 40 8.56 -19.90 5.50
C ALA A 40 7.24 -19.35 4.90
N ASP A 41 6.72 -18.23 5.41
CA ASP A 41 5.51 -17.62 4.87
C ASP A 41 5.75 -16.97 3.49
N ASP A 42 4.71 -16.82 2.73
CA ASP A 42 4.73 -16.27 1.38
C ASP A 42 4.06 -14.88 1.33
N TYR A 43 4.80 -13.86 0.92
CA TYR A 43 4.32 -12.47 0.83
C TYR A 43 3.03 -12.28 -0.02
N PRO A 44 2.75 -13.07 -1.09
CA PRO A 44 1.53 -12.89 -1.87
C PRO A 44 0.26 -13.16 -1.07
N ASP A 45 0.31 -14.05 -0.08
CA ASP A 45 -0.84 -14.37 0.75
C ASP A 45 -1.30 -13.16 1.56
N PHE A 46 -0.36 -12.42 2.14
CA PHE A 46 -0.65 -11.18 2.86
C PHE A 46 -1.09 -10.06 1.94
N ALA A 47 -0.49 -9.95 0.75
CA ALA A 47 -0.95 -8.99 -0.26
C ALA A 47 -2.40 -9.27 -0.65
N LEU A 48 -2.76 -10.53 -0.89
CA LEU A 48 -4.12 -10.93 -1.24
C LEU A 48 -5.11 -10.71 -0.09
N ALA A 49 -4.70 -10.96 1.16
CA ALA A 49 -5.55 -10.70 2.33
C ALA A 49 -5.92 -9.20 2.44
N VAL A 50 -4.93 -8.32 2.29
CA VAL A 50 -5.14 -6.86 2.30
C VAL A 50 -6.08 -6.42 1.18
N VAL A 51 -5.81 -6.86 -0.04
CA VAL A 51 -6.62 -6.49 -1.21
C VAL A 51 -8.06 -6.98 -1.08
N ARG A 52 -8.28 -8.20 -0.57
CA ARG A 52 -9.63 -8.72 -0.30
C ARG A 52 -10.39 -7.86 0.70
N ALA A 53 -9.76 -7.44 1.79
CA ALA A 53 -10.39 -6.56 2.78
C ALA A 53 -10.76 -5.20 2.17
N MET A 54 -9.91 -4.65 1.31
CA MET A 54 -10.20 -3.40 0.60
C MET A 54 -11.39 -3.56 -0.37
N LEU A 55 -11.40 -4.59 -1.20
CA LEU A 55 -12.48 -4.84 -2.17
C LEU A 55 -13.81 -5.23 -1.51
N ALA A 56 -13.77 -5.82 -0.31
CA ALA A 56 -14.96 -6.07 0.50
C ALA A 56 -15.51 -4.80 1.17
N GLY A 57 -14.79 -3.68 1.11
CA GLY A 57 -15.17 -2.42 1.76
C GLY A 57 -14.85 -2.38 3.26
N ASP A 58 -14.06 -3.33 3.76
CA ASP A 58 -13.63 -3.34 5.16
C ASP A 58 -12.56 -2.29 5.45
N ALA A 59 -11.76 -1.92 4.44
CA ALA A 59 -10.74 -0.88 4.52
C ALA A 59 -10.75 0.01 3.27
N GLU A 60 -10.40 1.29 3.46
CA GLU A 60 -10.32 2.26 2.37
C GLU A 60 -8.96 2.24 1.67
N ARG A 61 -7.88 1.89 2.40
CA ARG A 61 -6.50 1.80 1.88
C ARG A 61 -5.77 0.61 2.49
N GLY A 62 -4.66 0.24 1.85
CA GLY A 62 -3.79 -0.84 2.31
C GLY A 62 -2.37 -0.38 2.62
N ILE A 63 -1.71 -1.08 3.56
CA ILE A 63 -0.26 -1.00 3.78
C ILE A 63 0.29 -2.42 3.77
N LEU A 64 1.31 -2.65 2.96
CA LEU A 64 1.99 -3.93 2.82
C LEU A 64 3.47 -3.77 3.14
N VAL A 65 3.99 -4.63 4.00
CA VAL A 65 5.41 -4.59 4.38
C VAL A 65 6.02 -5.97 4.18
N CYS A 66 7.10 -6.02 3.41
CA CYS A 66 7.94 -7.22 3.27
C CYS A 66 9.42 -6.83 3.41
N GLY A 67 10.34 -7.68 3.00
CA GLY A 67 11.77 -7.38 3.07
C GLY A 67 12.17 -6.14 2.26
N SER A 68 11.66 -5.96 1.04
CA SER A 68 12.01 -4.85 0.13
C SER A 68 10.83 -3.96 -0.27
N GLY A 69 9.60 -4.40 -0.07
CA GLY A 69 8.39 -3.75 -0.58
C GLY A 69 8.02 -4.15 -2.02
N ALA A 70 8.99 -4.61 -2.80
CA ALA A 70 8.79 -4.87 -4.23
C ALA A 70 7.83 -6.03 -4.50
N GLY A 71 8.00 -7.17 -3.82
CA GLY A 71 7.19 -8.36 -4.03
C GLY A 71 5.70 -8.11 -3.73
N VAL A 72 5.42 -7.50 -2.59
CA VAL A 72 4.02 -7.18 -2.18
C VAL A 72 3.37 -6.15 -3.10
N ALA A 73 4.14 -5.17 -3.61
CA ALA A 73 3.64 -4.21 -4.60
C ALA A 73 3.26 -4.91 -5.90
N VAL A 74 4.15 -5.78 -6.42
CA VAL A 74 3.87 -6.59 -7.62
C VAL A 74 2.64 -7.47 -7.44
N ALA A 75 2.52 -8.16 -6.30
CA ALA A 75 1.37 -9.03 -6.03
C ALA A 75 0.06 -8.24 -5.95
N ALA A 76 0.04 -7.13 -5.20
CA ALA A 76 -1.16 -6.32 -5.03
C ALA A 76 -1.66 -5.74 -6.35
N THR A 77 -0.76 -5.20 -7.20
CA THR A 77 -1.13 -4.61 -8.50
C THR A 77 -1.64 -5.61 -9.55
N LYS A 78 -1.63 -6.92 -9.26
CA LYS A 78 -2.28 -7.91 -10.14
C LYS A 78 -3.79 -7.97 -9.99
N VAL A 79 -4.35 -7.24 -9.05
CA VAL A 79 -5.79 -7.21 -8.80
C VAL A 79 -6.36 -5.89 -9.27
N GLU A 80 -7.39 -5.96 -10.11
CA GLU A 80 -8.08 -4.79 -10.69
C GLU A 80 -8.52 -3.81 -9.60
N GLY A 81 -8.32 -2.51 -9.85
CA GLY A 81 -8.63 -1.42 -8.92
C GLY A 81 -7.58 -1.22 -7.82
N ILE A 82 -6.48 -1.99 -7.79
CA ILE A 82 -5.40 -1.83 -6.83
C ILE A 82 -4.20 -1.14 -7.46
N ARG A 83 -3.92 0.07 -6.97
CA ARG A 83 -2.76 0.85 -7.35
C ARG A 83 -1.79 0.88 -6.17
N ALA A 84 -0.83 -0.06 -6.16
CA ALA A 84 0.19 -0.16 -5.13
C ALA A 84 1.47 0.54 -5.56
N ALA A 85 1.94 1.45 -4.72
CA ALA A 85 3.25 2.10 -4.90
C ALA A 85 4.22 1.68 -3.81
N MET A 86 5.46 1.37 -4.20
CA MET A 86 6.55 1.19 -3.26
C MET A 86 7.21 2.56 -3.01
N ALA A 87 7.30 2.97 -1.74
CA ALA A 87 7.94 4.22 -1.36
C ALA A 87 8.87 4.04 -0.15
N HIS A 88 10.04 4.69 -0.23
CA HIS A 88 11.02 4.72 0.86
C HIS A 88 11.45 6.17 1.20
N ASP A 89 10.69 7.14 0.72
CA ASP A 89 10.79 8.57 1.01
C ASP A 89 9.40 9.20 1.13
N THR A 90 9.28 10.25 1.90
CA THR A 90 7.99 10.89 2.22
C THR A 90 7.36 11.60 1.02
N TYR A 91 8.18 12.10 0.09
CA TYR A 91 7.67 12.71 -1.13
C TYR A 91 6.93 11.69 -1.98
N THR A 92 7.55 10.53 -2.27
CA THR A 92 6.92 9.46 -3.05
C THR A 92 5.69 8.91 -2.34
N ALA A 93 5.74 8.74 -1.00
CA ALA A 93 4.63 8.21 -0.22
C ALA A 93 3.38 9.12 -0.25
N ALA A 94 3.56 10.44 -0.26
CA ALA A 94 2.44 11.38 -0.41
C ALA A 94 2.01 11.51 -1.87
N GLN A 95 2.97 11.74 -2.77
CA GLN A 95 2.70 12.03 -4.17
C GLN A 95 2.00 10.89 -4.91
N CYS A 96 2.29 9.63 -4.58
CA CYS A 96 1.61 8.50 -5.22
C CYS A 96 0.09 8.52 -4.98
N VAL A 97 -0.36 9.06 -3.85
CA VAL A 97 -1.78 9.32 -3.60
C VAL A 97 -2.25 10.57 -4.33
N GLU A 98 -1.52 11.68 -4.16
CA GLU A 98 -1.93 12.99 -4.69
C GLU A 98 -2.06 13.03 -6.22
N HIS A 99 -1.20 12.31 -6.93
CA HIS A 99 -1.14 12.35 -8.38
C HIS A 99 -1.72 11.11 -9.08
N ASP A 100 -1.56 9.93 -8.46
CA ASP A 100 -1.86 8.64 -9.08
C ASP A 100 -2.95 7.86 -8.35
N ASP A 101 -3.55 8.48 -7.30
CA ASP A 101 -4.61 7.89 -6.48
C ASP A 101 -4.25 6.47 -6.01
N CYS A 102 -2.98 6.27 -5.62
CA CYS A 102 -2.56 4.99 -5.08
C CYS A 102 -3.30 4.67 -3.78
N ASN A 103 -3.80 3.45 -3.69
CA ASN A 103 -4.58 2.99 -2.55
C ASN A 103 -3.84 1.96 -1.68
N VAL A 104 -2.64 1.52 -2.09
CA VAL A 104 -1.77 0.62 -1.31
C VAL A 104 -0.35 1.18 -1.27
N LEU A 105 0.20 1.32 -0.06
CA LEU A 105 1.62 1.63 0.17
C LEU A 105 2.38 0.34 0.46
N ALA A 106 3.49 0.12 -0.26
CA ALA A 106 4.40 -1.00 -0.04
C ALA A 106 5.74 -0.51 0.54
N LEU A 107 6.16 -1.11 1.65
CA LEU A 107 7.38 -0.74 2.38
C LEU A 107 8.36 -1.93 2.50
N GLY A 108 9.64 -1.62 2.55
CA GLY A 108 10.72 -2.59 2.73
C GLY A 108 11.38 -2.50 4.09
N ALA A 109 11.13 -3.46 5.00
CA ALA A 109 11.69 -3.44 6.36
C ALA A 109 13.21 -3.64 6.42
N ARG A 110 13.83 -4.13 5.34
CA ARG A 110 15.29 -4.21 5.21
C ARG A 110 15.91 -2.97 4.56
N VAL A 111 15.07 -2.01 4.15
CA VAL A 111 15.49 -0.79 3.45
C VAL A 111 15.39 0.43 4.35
N ILE A 112 14.34 0.49 5.18
CA ILE A 112 14.06 1.63 6.05
C ILE A 112 14.04 1.23 7.53
N GLY A 113 14.35 2.19 8.39
CA GLY A 113 14.20 2.06 9.85
C GLY A 113 12.80 2.42 10.35
N PRO A 114 12.52 2.16 11.63
CA PRO A 114 11.19 2.38 12.22
C PRO A 114 10.71 3.85 12.15
N GLU A 115 11.59 4.81 12.36
CA GLU A 115 11.23 6.24 12.31
C GLU A 115 10.78 6.64 10.90
N ILE A 116 11.54 6.25 9.88
CA ILE A 116 11.17 6.51 8.49
C ILE A 116 9.88 5.80 8.13
N ALA A 117 9.68 4.55 8.58
CA ALA A 117 8.44 3.82 8.35
C ALA A 117 7.22 4.58 8.90
N ALA A 118 7.31 5.12 10.12
CA ALA A 118 6.24 5.92 10.71
C ALA A 118 5.95 7.19 9.91
N GLU A 119 6.99 7.91 9.46
CA GLU A 119 6.84 9.12 8.62
C GLU A 119 6.19 8.80 7.26
N LEU A 120 6.57 7.68 6.62
CA LEU A 120 6.00 7.24 5.35
C LEU A 120 4.52 6.87 5.47
N VAL A 121 4.17 6.15 6.56
CA VAL A 121 2.79 5.81 6.87
C VAL A 121 1.95 7.07 7.06
N ALA A 122 2.44 8.04 7.84
CA ALA A 122 1.74 9.31 8.05
C ALA A 122 1.60 10.11 6.74
N ALA A 123 2.64 10.19 5.92
CA ALA A 123 2.61 10.88 4.63
C ALA A 123 1.56 10.27 3.69
N PHE A 124 1.53 8.94 3.55
CA PHE A 124 0.56 8.23 2.72
C PHE A 124 -0.87 8.32 3.26
N ALA A 125 -1.04 8.17 4.58
CA ALA A 125 -2.36 8.11 5.21
C ALA A 125 -3.10 9.46 5.14
N ASN A 126 -2.36 10.57 5.23
CA ASN A 126 -2.92 11.93 5.22
C ASN A 126 -3.00 12.53 3.81
N ALA A 127 -2.37 11.96 2.80
CA ALA A 127 -2.45 12.43 1.43
C ALA A 127 -3.84 12.22 0.83
N VAL A 128 -4.26 13.15 -0.04
CA VAL A 128 -5.55 13.12 -0.73
C VAL A 128 -5.32 13.31 -2.22
N PHE A 129 -6.02 12.55 -3.06
CA PHE A 129 -5.95 12.72 -4.50
C PHE A 129 -6.30 14.16 -4.89
N SER A 130 -5.47 14.79 -5.68
CA SER A 130 -5.59 16.22 -5.98
C SER A 130 -6.82 16.57 -6.81
N GLY A 131 -7.32 15.63 -7.62
CA GLY A 131 -8.43 15.85 -8.55
C GLY A 131 -8.09 16.84 -9.67
N GLU A 132 -6.83 17.27 -9.83
CA GLU A 132 -6.45 18.15 -10.93
C GLU A 132 -6.67 17.45 -12.28
N GLU A 133 -7.16 18.20 -13.29
CA GLU A 133 -7.49 17.67 -14.63
C GLU A 133 -6.36 16.82 -15.25
N ARG A 134 -5.11 17.25 -15.08
CA ARG A 134 -3.94 16.51 -15.60
C ARG A 134 -3.77 15.15 -14.91
N HIS A 135 -4.08 15.04 -13.60
CA HIS A 135 -3.96 13.79 -12.84
C HIS A 135 -5.14 12.86 -13.17
N VAL A 136 -6.35 13.39 -13.19
CA VAL A 136 -7.56 12.65 -13.62
C VAL A 136 -7.37 12.06 -15.02
N ARG A 137 -6.90 12.87 -15.99
CA ARG A 137 -6.65 12.40 -17.35
C ARG A 137 -5.60 11.28 -17.43
N ARG A 138 -4.52 11.38 -16.64
CA ARG A 138 -3.47 10.36 -16.61
C ARG A 138 -3.96 9.07 -15.95
N LEU A 139 -4.67 9.19 -14.84
CA LEU A 139 -5.28 8.05 -14.14
C LEU A 139 -6.27 7.31 -15.04
N ALA A 140 -7.10 8.01 -15.80
CA ALA A 140 -8.01 7.39 -16.77
C ALA A 140 -7.29 6.55 -17.83
N LYS A 141 -6.06 6.92 -18.19
CA LYS A 141 -5.22 6.10 -19.10
C LYS A 141 -4.67 4.85 -18.41
N VAL A 142 -4.31 4.95 -17.13
CA VAL A 142 -3.90 3.79 -16.32
C VAL A 142 -5.07 2.81 -16.20
N ASP A 143 -6.28 3.29 -15.93
CA ASP A 143 -7.49 2.48 -15.85
C ASP A 143 -7.82 1.81 -17.21
N ALA A 144 -7.58 2.52 -18.34
CA ALA A 144 -7.74 1.94 -19.66
C ALA A 144 -6.73 0.79 -19.89
N ILE A 145 -5.47 0.96 -19.49
CA ILE A 145 -4.45 -0.09 -19.59
C ILE A 145 -4.83 -1.30 -18.71
N GLU A 146 -5.34 -1.07 -17.50
CA GLU A 146 -5.77 -2.15 -16.61
C GLU A 146 -6.89 -2.98 -17.24
N ARG A 147 -7.90 -2.31 -17.82
CA ARG A 147 -9.08 -2.95 -18.40
C ARG A 147 -8.76 -3.65 -19.74
N ASP A 148 -8.05 -2.98 -20.63
CA ASP A 148 -7.92 -3.34 -22.06
C ASP A 148 -6.52 -3.89 -22.41
N GLY A 149 -5.55 -3.82 -21.48
CA GLY A 149 -4.19 -4.33 -21.68
C GLY A 149 -3.48 -3.62 -22.84
N LEU A 150 -2.95 -4.40 -23.78
CA LEU A 150 -2.24 -3.88 -24.97
C LEU A 150 -3.18 -3.25 -26.00
N ASP A 151 -4.48 -3.46 -25.91
CA ASP A 151 -5.48 -2.89 -26.82
C ASP A 151 -6.02 -1.53 -26.30
N ALA A 152 -5.48 -1.00 -25.21
CA ALA A 152 -5.89 0.27 -24.64
C ALA A 152 -5.66 1.44 -25.61
N GLU A 153 -6.70 2.21 -25.86
CA GLU A 153 -6.64 3.50 -26.58
C GLU A 153 -6.37 4.63 -25.57
N LEU A 154 -5.21 5.35 -25.72
CA LEU A 154 -4.72 6.35 -24.75
C LEU A 154 -4.81 7.80 -25.27
#